data_9aff7348e8d247276c1a38fe9e5510f2
#
_entry.id   9aff7348e8d247276c1a38fe9e5510f2
#
_cell.length_a   1.000
_cell.length_b   1.000
_cell.length_c   1.000
_cell.angle_alpha   90.00
_cell.angle_beta   90.00
_cell.angle_gamma   90.00
#
_symmetry.space_group_name_H-M   'P 1'
#
loop_
_entity.id
_entity.type
_entity.pdbx_description
1 polymer ?
#
loop_
_entity_poly.entity_id
_entity_poly.type
_entity_poly.pdbx_seq_one_letter_code
_entity_poly.pdbx_strand_id
1 'polypeptide(L)'
;MPGKVRDQMIDGAIRLLARQGLQATSFSEVLELTGASRGSIYHHFPGGKDQLVSAAVDRAGAGALHALDGKEEVSAEELTTVLLAFWRELLVRSGCGAGCAVLAVTVATDSQELLQHAGAVFRSWRAQLTDLFEHAGLSAKESAQFAATLIAASEGAVVLARAEQSLEPFELVADHLLEQVRKLSMG
;
A
#
# COMPACT_ATOMS: atom_id res chain seq x y z
N MET A 1 1.19 -21.45 -18.90
CA MET A 1 0.86 -20.03 -19.14
C MET A 1 1.92 -19.16 -18.44
N PRO A 2 2.88 -18.55 -19.16
CA PRO A 2 4.01 -17.83 -18.54
C PRO A 2 3.60 -16.67 -17.62
N GLY A 3 2.54 -15.93 -17.95
CA GLY A 3 2.07 -14.81 -17.13
C GLY A 3 1.65 -15.20 -15.71
N LYS A 4 0.97 -16.34 -15.54
CA LYS A 4 0.47 -16.80 -14.24
C LYS A 4 1.59 -17.06 -13.23
N VAL A 5 2.72 -17.62 -13.68
CA VAL A 5 3.87 -17.91 -12.80
C VAL A 5 4.56 -16.62 -12.36
N ARG A 6 4.75 -15.67 -13.30
CA ARG A 6 5.27 -14.34 -12.98
C ARG A 6 4.40 -13.62 -11.96
N ASP A 7 3.10 -13.65 -12.14
CA ASP A 7 2.14 -13.02 -11.22
C ASP A 7 2.17 -13.65 -9.82
N GLN A 8 2.26 -14.97 -9.73
CA GLN A 8 2.43 -15.68 -8.45
C GLN A 8 3.71 -15.26 -7.72
N MET A 9 4.83 -15.07 -8.43
CA MET A 9 6.09 -14.60 -7.83
C MET A 9 5.95 -13.16 -7.31
N ILE A 10 5.29 -12.27 -8.06
CA ILE A 10 5.04 -10.89 -7.64
C ILE A 10 4.16 -10.88 -6.38
N ASP A 11 3.07 -11.65 -6.36
CA ASP A 11 2.19 -11.76 -5.20
C ASP A 11 2.92 -12.35 -3.98
N GLY A 12 3.81 -13.33 -4.20
CA GLY A 12 4.70 -13.86 -3.17
C GLY A 12 5.64 -12.78 -2.61
N ALA A 13 6.25 -12.00 -3.47
CA ALA A 13 7.12 -10.90 -3.07
C ALA A 13 6.37 -9.82 -2.28
N ILE A 14 5.15 -9.45 -2.68
CA ILE A 14 4.30 -8.51 -1.92
C ILE A 14 4.06 -9.02 -0.50
N ARG A 15 3.72 -10.31 -0.35
CA ARG A 15 3.48 -10.92 0.98
C ARG A 15 4.72 -10.91 1.86
N LEU A 16 5.89 -11.21 1.30
CA LEU A 16 7.17 -11.19 2.02
C LEU A 16 7.54 -9.77 2.43
N LEU A 17 7.47 -8.80 1.51
CA LEU A 17 7.70 -7.38 1.78
C LEU A 17 6.81 -6.87 2.91
N ALA A 18 5.51 -7.16 2.84
CA ALA A 18 4.53 -6.71 3.82
C ALA A 18 4.75 -7.33 5.22
N ARG A 19 5.24 -8.57 5.31
CA ARG A 19 5.43 -9.28 6.58
C ARG A 19 6.83 -9.14 7.16
N GLN A 20 7.86 -9.29 6.33
CA GLN A 20 9.25 -9.47 6.75
C GLN A 20 10.16 -8.33 6.31
N GLY A 21 9.67 -7.45 5.41
CA GLY A 21 10.43 -6.32 4.88
C GLY A 21 11.39 -6.70 3.74
N LEU A 22 12.09 -5.68 3.23
CA LEU A 22 12.92 -5.80 2.03
C LEU A 22 14.12 -6.74 2.22
N GLN A 23 14.78 -6.70 3.37
CA GLN A 23 16.01 -7.49 3.59
C GLN A 23 15.72 -8.99 3.62
N ALA A 24 14.62 -9.39 4.23
CA ALA A 24 14.18 -10.79 4.30
C ALA A 24 13.48 -11.29 3.01
N THR A 25 13.21 -10.43 2.03
CA THR A 25 12.63 -10.82 0.75
C THR A 25 13.73 -11.22 -0.22
N SER A 26 13.90 -12.51 -0.49
CA SER A 26 14.87 -13.07 -1.43
C SER A 26 14.19 -13.91 -2.51
N PHE A 27 14.92 -14.20 -3.62
CA PHE A 27 14.44 -15.14 -4.64
C PHE A 27 14.14 -16.52 -4.04
N SER A 28 14.96 -17.00 -3.10
CA SER A 28 14.77 -18.31 -2.48
C SER A 28 13.46 -18.38 -1.71
N GLU A 29 13.15 -17.36 -0.92
CA GLU A 29 11.91 -17.29 -0.16
C GLU A 29 10.68 -17.13 -1.03
N VAL A 30 10.78 -16.33 -2.13
CA VAL A 30 9.70 -16.23 -3.12
C VAL A 30 9.44 -17.59 -3.78
N LEU A 31 10.48 -18.34 -4.14
CA LEU A 31 10.35 -19.67 -4.71
C LEU A 31 9.75 -20.66 -3.74
N GLU A 32 10.17 -20.63 -2.47
CA GLU A 32 9.62 -21.48 -1.41
C GLU A 32 8.13 -21.20 -1.19
N LEU A 33 7.76 -19.92 -1.10
CA LEU A 33 6.37 -19.51 -0.88
C LEU A 33 5.45 -19.82 -2.06
N THR A 34 5.96 -19.75 -3.29
CA THR A 34 5.13 -19.87 -4.51
C THR A 34 5.18 -21.25 -5.17
N GLY A 35 6.15 -22.09 -4.81
CA GLY A 35 6.39 -23.36 -5.45
C GLY A 35 6.95 -23.24 -6.88
N ALA A 36 7.37 -22.04 -7.30
CA ALA A 36 7.93 -21.81 -8.62
C ALA A 36 9.35 -22.37 -8.76
N SER A 37 9.77 -22.74 -9.99
CA SER A 37 11.10 -23.28 -10.22
C SER A 37 12.18 -22.19 -10.24
N ARG A 38 13.39 -22.54 -9.80
CA ARG A 38 14.54 -21.62 -9.82
C ARG A 38 14.86 -21.08 -11.22
N GLY A 39 14.74 -21.90 -12.26
CA GLY A 39 14.95 -21.44 -13.65
C GLY A 39 13.90 -20.43 -14.09
N SER A 40 12.66 -20.57 -13.62
CA SER A 40 11.56 -19.68 -13.95
C SER A 40 11.77 -18.25 -13.40
N ILE A 41 12.32 -18.09 -12.17
CA ILE A 41 12.49 -16.76 -11.59
C ILE A 41 13.54 -15.93 -12.35
N TYR A 42 14.65 -16.53 -12.74
CA TYR A 42 15.68 -15.86 -13.57
C TYR A 42 15.20 -15.55 -14.99
N HIS A 43 14.28 -16.36 -15.52
CA HIS A 43 13.64 -16.09 -16.81
C HIS A 43 12.71 -14.87 -16.73
N HIS A 44 11.91 -14.76 -15.67
CA HIS A 44 10.94 -13.67 -15.50
C HIS A 44 11.54 -12.37 -14.96
N PHE A 45 12.63 -12.47 -14.19
CA PHE A 45 13.29 -11.34 -13.55
C PHE A 45 14.81 -11.35 -13.81
N PRO A 46 15.23 -11.19 -15.10
CA PRO A 46 16.66 -11.19 -15.47
C PRO A 46 17.44 -10.02 -14.83
N GLY A 47 16.76 -8.92 -14.48
CA GLY A 47 17.34 -7.79 -13.73
C GLY A 47 17.48 -8.04 -12.22
N GLY A 48 17.24 -9.27 -11.75
CA GLY A 48 17.47 -9.65 -10.37
C GLY A 48 16.37 -9.28 -9.41
N LYS A 49 16.73 -9.22 -8.11
CA LYS A 49 15.82 -8.96 -7.00
C LYS A 49 15.11 -7.59 -7.15
N ASP A 50 15.82 -6.57 -7.57
CA ASP A 50 15.28 -5.22 -7.67
C ASP A 50 14.15 -5.14 -8.70
N GLN A 51 14.28 -5.86 -9.83
CA GLN A 51 13.20 -5.95 -10.81
C GLN A 51 11.94 -6.61 -10.26
N LEU A 52 12.08 -7.67 -9.45
CA LEU A 52 10.96 -8.32 -8.77
C LEU A 52 10.33 -7.40 -7.74
N VAL A 53 11.16 -6.71 -6.95
CA VAL A 53 10.70 -5.75 -5.93
C VAL A 53 9.97 -4.57 -6.58
N SER A 54 10.48 -3.99 -7.67
CA SER A 54 9.80 -2.94 -8.43
C SER A 54 8.41 -3.40 -8.89
N ALA A 55 8.33 -4.59 -9.50
CA ALA A 55 7.05 -5.15 -9.94
C ALA A 55 6.08 -5.43 -8.78
N ALA A 56 6.60 -5.79 -7.60
CA ALA A 56 5.80 -5.98 -6.40
C ALA A 56 5.28 -4.64 -5.84
N VAL A 57 6.12 -3.60 -5.84
CA VAL A 57 5.75 -2.23 -5.43
C VAL A 57 4.65 -1.68 -6.34
N ASP A 58 4.79 -1.81 -7.67
CA ASP A 58 3.76 -1.38 -8.62
C ASP A 58 2.42 -2.07 -8.37
N ARG A 59 2.43 -3.39 -8.25
CA ARG A 59 1.20 -4.16 -8.04
C ARG A 59 0.57 -3.88 -6.68
N ALA A 60 1.37 -3.75 -5.62
CA ALA A 60 0.86 -3.37 -4.30
C ALA A 60 0.26 -1.97 -4.31
N GLY A 61 0.93 -1.03 -5.00
CA GLY A 61 0.45 0.33 -5.20
C GLY A 61 -0.88 0.40 -5.93
N ALA A 62 -1.01 -0.30 -7.03
CA ALA A 62 -2.26 -0.39 -7.79
C ALA A 62 -3.38 -1.03 -6.96
N GLY A 63 -3.07 -2.08 -6.18
CA GLY A 63 -4.05 -2.79 -5.34
C GLY A 63 -4.67 -1.92 -4.25
N ALA A 64 -3.91 -1.02 -3.65
CA ALA A 64 -4.41 -0.10 -2.62
C ALA A 64 -5.45 0.90 -3.19
N LEU A 65 -5.22 1.38 -4.41
CA LEU A 65 -6.13 2.31 -5.08
C LEU A 65 -7.32 1.64 -5.77
N HIS A 66 -7.20 0.37 -6.12
CA HIS A 66 -8.28 -0.37 -6.80
C HIS A 66 -9.59 -0.38 -6.00
N ALA A 67 -9.53 -0.29 -4.67
CA ALA A 67 -10.69 -0.15 -3.81
C ALA A 67 -11.46 1.17 -4.05
N LEU A 68 -10.83 2.16 -4.67
CA LEU A 68 -11.40 3.47 -4.98
C LEU A 68 -11.87 3.60 -6.43
N ASP A 69 -11.67 2.58 -7.27
CA ASP A 69 -12.11 2.60 -8.67
C ASP A 69 -13.64 2.74 -8.76
N GLY A 70 -14.11 3.63 -9.64
CA GLY A 70 -15.53 3.90 -9.82
C GLY A 70 -16.21 4.65 -8.67
N LYS A 71 -15.41 5.37 -7.85
CA LYS A 71 -15.88 6.10 -6.67
C LYS A 71 -15.87 7.62 -6.86
N GLU A 72 -16.00 8.09 -8.10
CA GLU A 72 -15.96 9.52 -8.41
C GLU A 72 -17.18 10.30 -7.90
N GLU A 73 -18.30 9.63 -7.62
CA GLU A 73 -19.57 10.24 -7.18
C GLU A 73 -19.88 10.02 -5.70
N VAL A 74 -18.92 9.55 -4.89
CA VAL A 74 -19.15 9.32 -3.46
C VAL A 74 -18.61 10.47 -2.59
N SER A 75 -19.07 10.55 -1.36
CA SER A 75 -18.62 11.58 -0.42
C SER A 75 -17.16 11.40 0.02
N ALA A 76 -16.53 12.48 0.46
CA ALA A 76 -15.18 12.43 1.03
C ALA A 76 -15.09 11.49 2.25
N GLU A 77 -16.15 11.40 3.06
CA GLU A 77 -16.23 10.46 4.17
C GLU A 77 -16.25 9.01 3.69
N GLU A 78 -17.00 8.70 2.63
CA GLU A 78 -17.07 7.35 2.09
C GLU A 78 -15.72 6.93 1.47
N LEU A 79 -15.05 7.81 0.72
CA LEU A 79 -13.70 7.59 0.19
C LEU A 79 -12.71 7.25 1.31
N THR A 80 -12.75 8.05 2.39
CA THR A 80 -11.91 7.84 3.58
C THR A 80 -12.20 6.48 4.22
N THR A 81 -13.49 6.15 4.39
CA THR A 81 -13.93 4.87 4.96
C THR A 81 -13.42 3.68 4.15
N VAL A 82 -13.52 3.74 2.83
CA VAL A 82 -13.06 2.66 1.94
C VAL A 82 -11.55 2.43 2.08
N LEU A 83 -10.74 3.48 2.10
CA LEU A 83 -9.28 3.35 2.25
C LEU A 83 -8.91 2.81 3.64
N LEU A 84 -9.54 3.29 4.69
CA LEU A 84 -9.32 2.80 6.05
C LEU A 84 -9.76 1.33 6.20
N ALA A 85 -10.88 0.95 5.57
CA ALA A 85 -11.33 -0.44 5.56
C ALA A 85 -10.35 -1.38 4.87
N PHE A 86 -9.68 -0.95 3.79
CA PHE A 86 -8.61 -1.71 3.15
C PHE A 86 -7.46 -2.02 4.12
N TRP A 87 -6.95 -1.02 4.85
CA TRP A 87 -5.88 -1.21 5.83
C TRP A 87 -6.32 -2.04 7.03
N ARG A 88 -7.53 -1.80 7.52
CA ARG A 88 -8.14 -2.58 8.61
C ARG A 88 -8.22 -4.06 8.24
N GLU A 89 -8.71 -4.37 7.05
CA GLU A 89 -8.81 -5.74 6.54
C GLU A 89 -7.43 -6.42 6.46
N LEU A 90 -6.41 -5.72 5.97
CA LEU A 90 -5.04 -6.20 5.94
C LEU A 90 -4.54 -6.59 7.35
N LEU A 91 -4.75 -5.71 8.33
CA LEU A 91 -4.35 -5.95 9.71
C LEU A 91 -5.10 -7.14 10.32
N VAL A 92 -6.43 -7.19 10.18
CA VAL A 92 -7.26 -8.28 10.71
C VAL A 92 -6.84 -9.62 10.11
N ARG A 93 -6.76 -9.73 8.78
CA ARG A 93 -6.41 -10.98 8.08
C ARG A 93 -5.00 -11.45 8.38
N SER A 94 -4.09 -10.54 8.65
CA SER A 94 -2.71 -10.88 8.99
C SER A 94 -2.45 -11.11 10.48
N GLY A 95 -3.43 -10.84 11.36
CA GLY A 95 -3.25 -10.80 12.80
C GLY A 95 -2.22 -9.73 13.20
N CYS A 96 -2.32 -8.53 12.63
CA CYS A 96 -1.36 -7.44 12.75
C CYS A 96 0.08 -7.79 12.30
N GLY A 97 0.25 -8.88 11.54
CA GLY A 97 1.57 -9.36 11.11
C GLY A 97 2.05 -8.77 9.77
N ALA A 98 1.20 -8.04 9.02
CA ALA A 98 1.57 -7.44 7.74
C ALA A 98 1.34 -5.93 7.73
N GLY A 99 2.09 -5.22 6.90
CA GLY A 99 1.94 -3.79 6.66
C GLY A 99 2.07 -3.44 5.17
N CYS A 100 2.38 -2.20 4.87
CA CYS A 100 2.55 -1.72 3.51
C CYS A 100 3.86 -2.22 2.89
N ALA A 101 3.76 -2.92 1.75
CA ALA A 101 4.94 -3.37 1.00
C ALA A 101 5.73 -2.18 0.41
N VAL A 102 5.05 -1.10 0.00
CA VAL A 102 5.67 0.12 -0.54
C VAL A 102 6.49 0.83 0.55
N LEU A 103 5.91 1.00 1.74
CA LEU A 103 6.61 1.57 2.88
C LEU A 103 7.82 0.72 3.28
N ALA A 104 7.68 -0.62 3.30
CA ALA A 104 8.78 -1.52 3.65
C ALA A 104 9.99 -1.37 2.72
N VAL A 105 9.76 -1.15 1.42
CA VAL A 105 10.83 -0.82 0.46
C VAL A 105 11.40 0.57 0.72
N THR A 106 10.54 1.56 0.93
CA THR A 106 10.94 2.96 1.12
C THR A 106 11.92 3.15 2.29
N VAL A 107 11.69 2.45 3.41
CA VAL A 107 12.49 2.64 4.64
C VAL A 107 13.74 1.75 4.71
N ALA A 108 13.86 0.75 3.83
CA ALA A 108 14.91 -0.27 3.93
C ALA A 108 15.80 -0.39 2.69
N THR A 109 15.52 0.37 1.61
CA THR A 109 16.31 0.27 0.38
C THR A 109 17.48 1.25 0.37
N ASP A 110 18.64 0.76 -0.10
CA ASP A 110 19.81 1.59 -0.46
C ASP A 110 19.83 1.90 -1.96
N SER A 111 18.93 1.29 -2.75
CA SER A 111 18.80 1.52 -4.19
C SER A 111 18.03 2.81 -4.45
N GLN A 112 18.68 3.78 -5.10
CA GLN A 112 18.05 5.02 -5.54
C GLN A 112 16.90 4.76 -6.52
N GLU A 113 17.01 3.76 -7.37
CA GLU A 113 15.99 3.37 -8.34
C GLU A 113 14.73 2.87 -7.61
N LEU A 114 14.88 1.96 -6.65
CA LEU A 114 13.76 1.45 -5.86
C LEU A 114 13.11 2.56 -5.02
N LEU A 115 13.90 3.48 -4.46
CA LEU A 115 13.37 4.62 -3.71
C LEU A 115 12.55 5.56 -4.61
N GLN A 116 13.07 5.88 -5.81
CA GLN A 116 12.33 6.70 -6.79
C GLN A 116 11.03 6.01 -7.22
N HIS A 117 11.06 4.71 -7.38
CA HIS A 117 9.91 3.89 -7.77
C HIS A 117 8.83 3.90 -6.69
N ALA A 118 9.19 3.59 -5.43
CA ALA A 118 8.26 3.67 -4.30
C ALA A 118 7.70 5.10 -4.11
N GLY A 119 8.55 6.12 -4.29
CA GLY A 119 8.12 7.52 -4.27
C GLY A 119 7.13 7.88 -5.38
N ALA A 120 7.24 7.27 -6.57
CA ALA A 120 6.26 7.43 -7.64
C ALA A 120 4.88 6.85 -7.26
N VAL A 121 4.86 5.70 -6.59
CA VAL A 121 3.61 5.10 -6.08
C VAL A 121 2.95 6.01 -5.06
N PHE A 122 3.67 6.53 -4.06
CA PHE A 122 3.09 7.46 -3.09
C PHE A 122 2.60 8.77 -3.73
N ARG A 123 3.29 9.28 -4.74
CA ARG A 123 2.80 10.44 -5.51
C ARG A 123 1.50 10.13 -6.24
N SER A 124 1.40 8.95 -6.86
CA SER A 124 0.17 8.50 -7.54
C SER A 124 -1.00 8.40 -6.55
N TRP A 125 -0.78 7.81 -5.37
CA TRP A 125 -1.82 7.73 -4.34
C TRP A 125 -2.31 9.12 -3.91
N ARG A 126 -1.38 10.04 -3.62
CA ARG A 126 -1.75 11.41 -3.24
C ARG A 126 -2.52 12.13 -4.35
N ALA A 127 -2.05 12.01 -5.60
CA ALA A 127 -2.71 12.65 -6.72
C ALA A 127 -4.14 12.13 -6.90
N GLN A 128 -4.33 10.81 -6.96
CA GLN A 128 -5.66 10.22 -7.14
C GLN A 128 -6.61 10.55 -5.97
N LEU A 129 -6.14 10.49 -4.73
CA LEU A 129 -6.95 10.89 -3.58
C LEU A 129 -7.30 12.38 -3.60
N THR A 130 -6.36 13.25 -4.00
CA THR A 130 -6.63 14.68 -4.16
C THR A 130 -7.75 14.90 -5.17
N ASP A 131 -7.64 14.30 -6.36
CA ASP A 131 -8.65 14.41 -7.42
C ASP A 131 -10.03 13.91 -6.94
N LEU A 132 -10.08 12.77 -6.25
CA LEU A 132 -11.33 12.22 -5.71
C LEU A 132 -11.96 13.13 -4.64
N PHE A 133 -11.15 13.70 -3.73
CA PHE A 133 -11.65 14.64 -2.72
C PHE A 133 -12.12 15.97 -3.32
N GLU A 134 -11.48 16.46 -4.39
CA GLU A 134 -11.97 17.61 -5.13
C GLU A 134 -13.34 17.33 -5.78
N HIS A 135 -13.52 16.17 -6.40
CA HIS A 135 -14.81 15.73 -6.93
C HIS A 135 -15.87 15.57 -5.85
N ALA A 136 -15.47 15.15 -4.65
CA ALA A 136 -16.35 15.07 -3.48
C ALA A 136 -16.67 16.43 -2.83
N GLY A 137 -16.17 17.55 -3.41
CA GLY A 137 -16.55 18.92 -3.03
C GLY A 137 -15.58 19.64 -2.07
N LEU A 138 -14.44 19.04 -1.70
CA LEU A 138 -13.42 19.75 -0.93
C LEU A 138 -12.65 20.72 -1.84
N SER A 139 -12.16 21.84 -1.27
CA SER A 139 -11.30 22.75 -2.02
C SER A 139 -9.97 22.06 -2.41
N ALA A 140 -9.31 22.51 -3.50
CA ALA A 140 -8.05 21.94 -3.95
C ALA A 140 -6.97 21.91 -2.84
N LYS A 141 -6.93 22.92 -1.99
CA LYS A 141 -6.01 22.99 -0.86
C LYS A 141 -6.32 21.93 0.19
N GLU A 142 -7.58 21.80 0.58
CA GLU A 142 -8.02 20.84 1.58
C GLU A 142 -7.85 19.42 1.08
N SER A 143 -8.19 19.15 -0.17
CA SER A 143 -8.01 17.86 -0.85
C SER A 143 -6.56 17.41 -0.83
N ALA A 144 -5.63 18.26 -1.24
CA ALA A 144 -4.20 17.94 -1.23
C ALA A 144 -3.66 17.70 0.19
N GLN A 145 -4.08 18.54 1.15
CA GLN A 145 -3.65 18.40 2.56
C GLN A 145 -4.23 17.14 3.19
N PHE A 146 -5.52 16.88 2.98
CA PHE A 146 -6.17 15.70 3.56
C PHE A 146 -5.67 14.40 2.93
N ALA A 147 -5.47 14.34 1.61
CA ALA A 147 -4.88 13.19 0.94
C ALA A 147 -3.49 12.82 1.51
N ALA A 148 -2.63 13.83 1.72
CA ALA A 148 -1.32 13.61 2.33
C ALA A 148 -1.42 13.14 3.78
N THR A 149 -2.31 13.76 4.57
CA THR A 149 -2.55 13.39 5.98
C THR A 149 -3.10 11.98 6.10
N LEU A 150 -4.10 11.62 5.28
CA LEU A 150 -4.74 10.31 5.28
C LEU A 150 -3.73 9.18 5.00
N ILE A 151 -2.86 9.34 3.99
CA ILE A 151 -1.82 8.36 3.69
C ILE A 151 -0.81 8.27 4.85
N ALA A 152 -0.27 9.40 5.30
CA ALA A 152 0.76 9.41 6.33
C ALA A 152 0.26 8.84 7.67
N ALA A 153 -0.96 9.22 8.07
CA ALA A 153 -1.55 8.76 9.33
C ALA A 153 -1.94 7.28 9.27
N SER A 154 -2.54 6.81 8.18
CA SER A 154 -2.90 5.39 8.05
C SER A 154 -1.66 4.49 7.98
N GLU A 155 -0.59 4.88 7.26
CA GLU A 155 0.68 4.14 7.26
C GLU A 155 1.31 4.09 8.66
N GLY A 156 1.32 5.21 9.39
CA GLY A 156 1.78 5.26 10.78
C GLY A 156 0.94 4.39 11.71
N ALA A 157 -0.39 4.43 11.56
CA ALA A 157 -1.30 3.61 12.34
C ALA A 157 -1.12 2.10 12.10
N VAL A 158 -0.86 1.69 10.85
CA VAL A 158 -0.51 0.31 10.50
C VAL A 158 0.80 -0.11 11.18
N VAL A 159 1.80 0.77 11.22
CA VAL A 159 3.08 0.48 11.92
C VAL A 159 2.85 0.30 13.42
N LEU A 160 2.08 1.19 14.07
CA LEU A 160 1.74 1.08 15.48
C LEU A 160 0.96 -0.21 15.80
N ALA A 161 -0.08 -0.50 15.01
CA ALA A 161 -0.88 -1.73 15.19
C ALA A 161 -0.01 -3.00 15.09
N ARG A 162 0.98 -3.01 14.19
CA ARG A 162 1.94 -4.12 14.08
C ARG A 162 2.88 -4.20 15.27
N ALA A 163 3.40 -3.06 15.72
CA ALA A 163 4.33 -3.03 16.85
C ALA A 163 3.66 -3.48 18.16
N GLU A 164 2.41 -3.09 18.36
CA GLU A 164 1.64 -3.39 19.56
C GLU A 164 0.83 -4.70 19.45
N GLN A 165 0.81 -5.34 18.28
CA GLN A 165 -0.01 -6.52 17.97
C GLN A 165 -1.48 -6.32 18.35
N SER A 166 -1.99 -5.11 18.12
CA SER A 166 -3.33 -4.63 18.46
C SER A 166 -3.91 -3.78 17.36
N LEU A 167 -5.22 -3.86 17.13
CA LEU A 167 -5.92 -2.96 16.21
C LEU A 167 -6.20 -1.58 16.84
N GLU A 168 -6.12 -1.46 18.16
CA GLU A 168 -6.50 -0.24 18.88
C GLU A 168 -5.82 1.04 18.34
N PRO A 169 -4.49 1.10 18.12
CA PRO A 169 -3.86 2.30 17.57
C PRO A 169 -4.39 2.69 16.18
N PHE A 170 -4.70 1.68 15.36
CA PHE A 170 -5.28 1.93 14.04
C PHE A 170 -6.69 2.49 14.13
N GLU A 171 -7.56 1.92 14.97
CA GLU A 171 -8.95 2.38 15.15
C GLU A 171 -8.99 3.81 15.68
N LEU A 172 -8.13 4.18 16.65
CA LEU A 172 -8.04 5.54 17.17
C LEU A 172 -7.70 6.56 16.08
N VAL A 173 -6.74 6.24 15.21
CA VAL A 173 -6.34 7.11 14.09
C VAL A 173 -7.45 7.16 13.04
N ALA A 174 -8.07 6.03 12.73
CA ALA A 174 -9.16 5.93 11.75
C ALA A 174 -10.36 6.80 12.16
N ASP A 175 -10.79 6.72 13.42
CA ASP A 175 -11.88 7.54 13.96
C ASP A 175 -11.56 9.04 13.86
N HIS A 176 -10.33 9.43 14.19
CA HIS A 176 -9.90 10.82 14.08
C HIS A 176 -9.91 11.33 12.63
N LEU A 177 -9.45 10.53 11.67
CA LEU A 177 -9.46 10.88 10.25
C LEU A 177 -10.89 11.03 9.70
N LEU A 178 -11.82 10.17 10.14
CA LEU A 178 -13.23 10.27 9.78
C LEU A 178 -13.87 11.54 10.37
N GLU A 179 -13.57 11.88 11.61
CA GLU A 179 -14.03 13.16 12.20
C GLU A 179 -13.47 14.37 11.45
N GLN A 180 -12.21 14.32 11.05
CA GLN A 180 -11.56 15.40 10.31
C GLN A 180 -12.21 15.62 8.95
N VAL A 181 -12.45 14.57 8.16
CA VAL A 181 -13.06 14.70 6.83
C VAL A 181 -14.51 15.21 6.92
N ARG A 182 -15.28 14.79 7.94
CA ARG A 182 -16.64 15.32 8.16
C ARG A 182 -16.63 16.83 8.41
N LYS A 183 -15.68 17.32 9.20
CA LYS A 183 -15.53 18.78 9.45
C LYS A 183 -15.19 19.54 8.17
N LEU A 184 -14.31 18.98 7.33
CA LEU A 184 -13.96 19.59 6.03
C LEU A 184 -15.15 19.63 5.06
N SER A 185 -16.02 18.62 5.09
CA SER A 185 -17.20 18.55 4.22
C SER A 185 -18.37 19.46 4.64
N MET A 186 -18.30 20.07 5.83
CA MET A 186 -19.35 20.96 6.34
C MET A 186 -19.00 22.45 6.20
N GLY A 187 -17.81 22.79 5.81
CA GLY A 187 -17.30 24.16 5.65
C GLY A 187 -17.29 24.59 4.20
#